data_f6c881975085ec341d6034de4ed85f5c
#
_entry.id   f6c881975085ec341d6034de4ed85f5c
#
_cell.length_a   1.000
_cell.length_b   1.000
_cell.length_c   1.000
_cell.angle_alpha   90.00
_cell.angle_beta   90.00
_cell.angle_gamma   90.00
#
_symmetry.space_group_name_H-M   'P 1'
#
loop_
_entity.id
_entity.type
_entity.pdbx_description
1 polymer ?
#
loop_
_entity_poly.entity_id
_entity_poly.type
_entity_poly.pdbx_seq_one_letter_code
_entity_poly.pdbx_strand_id
1 'polypeptide(L)'
;MSRVAVGAYVRAYDVDLDEAEPLNGHGAYESFDAFFTRALREGVRPVANPGNGLVSPADGRLDAAGPVEQDGEISVKGRLYRAADLLASDAAVSRYLGGQFAVIYLSPRDYHRVHAPVRGRITEVRSCPGDLFPVNSVSERHIPGFLVRNRRVAIELTTEHAGIVTVVMVAAMIVGRITVTGIAGDDVPLGTHRPESIDLECGDELAVFHLGSTAVIFTEPGAVPAFDRPFGRIQLGELMSEPAAASPAQPTARDGEDGHE
;
A
#
# COMPACT_ATOMS: atom_id res chain seq x y z
N MET A 1 -22.81 -6.11 -14.41
CA MET A 1 -23.63 -6.77 -13.34
C MET A 1 -24.71 -5.81 -12.90
N SER A 2 -25.90 -6.31 -12.56
CA SER A 2 -27.06 -5.46 -12.26
C SER A 2 -26.95 -4.81 -10.86
N ARG A 3 -27.73 -3.74 -10.64
CA ARG A 3 -27.92 -3.09 -9.31
C ARG A 3 -28.25 -4.09 -8.21
N VAL A 4 -28.95 -5.17 -8.53
CA VAL A 4 -29.31 -6.26 -7.60
C VAL A 4 -28.05 -6.98 -7.10
N ALA A 5 -27.06 -7.19 -7.97
CA ALA A 5 -25.80 -7.85 -7.60
C ALA A 5 -24.97 -7.00 -6.64
N VAL A 6 -24.91 -5.67 -6.84
CA VAL A 6 -24.22 -4.75 -5.91
C VAL A 6 -24.90 -4.78 -4.53
N GLY A 7 -26.24 -4.70 -4.47
CA GLY A 7 -26.97 -4.74 -3.19
C GLY A 7 -26.80 -6.06 -2.43
N ALA A 8 -26.77 -7.18 -3.16
CA ALA A 8 -26.50 -8.49 -2.56
C ALA A 8 -25.06 -8.59 -2.01
N TYR A 9 -24.09 -8.04 -2.76
CA TYR A 9 -22.69 -8.00 -2.34
C TYR A 9 -22.47 -7.14 -1.10
N VAL A 10 -23.04 -5.92 -1.08
CA VAL A 10 -22.97 -5.01 0.07
C VAL A 10 -23.46 -5.70 1.35
N ARG A 11 -24.59 -6.42 1.26
CA ARG A 11 -25.12 -7.17 2.41
C ARG A 11 -24.27 -8.37 2.80
N ALA A 12 -23.76 -9.12 1.80
CA ALA A 12 -22.99 -10.33 2.05
C ALA A 12 -21.64 -10.06 2.71
N TYR A 13 -21.03 -8.93 2.39
CA TYR A 13 -19.72 -8.55 2.89
C TYR A 13 -19.75 -7.42 3.93
N ASP A 14 -20.95 -6.96 4.33
CA ASP A 14 -21.12 -5.87 5.30
C ASP A 14 -20.31 -4.63 4.93
N VAL A 15 -20.51 -4.13 3.68
CA VAL A 15 -19.80 -2.97 3.15
C VAL A 15 -20.46 -1.71 3.71
N ASP A 16 -19.68 -0.88 4.38
CA ASP A 16 -20.12 0.45 4.81
C ASP A 16 -20.13 1.42 3.61
N LEU A 17 -21.33 1.83 3.20
CA LEU A 17 -21.51 2.81 2.14
C LEU A 17 -21.65 4.24 2.67
N ASP A 18 -21.80 4.43 3.98
CA ASP A 18 -21.89 5.76 4.56
C ASP A 18 -20.55 6.49 4.52
N GLU A 19 -19.45 5.75 4.40
CA GLU A 19 -18.12 6.30 4.16
C GLU A 19 -17.85 6.71 2.71
N ALA A 20 -18.64 6.20 1.75
CA ALA A 20 -18.44 6.46 0.32
C ALA A 20 -18.93 7.85 -0.09
N GLU A 21 -18.30 8.41 -1.13
CA GLU A 21 -18.83 9.62 -1.76
C GLU A 21 -20.28 9.43 -2.21
N PRO A 22 -21.14 10.47 -2.05
CA PRO A 22 -22.51 10.40 -2.51
C PRO A 22 -22.58 10.14 -4.01
N LEU A 23 -23.43 9.19 -4.42
CA LEU A 23 -23.67 8.94 -5.82
C LEU A 23 -24.39 10.13 -6.48
N ASN A 24 -23.81 10.65 -7.54
CA ASN A 24 -24.45 11.67 -8.36
C ASN A 24 -25.61 11.04 -9.15
N GLY A 25 -26.84 11.55 -9.02
CA GLY A 25 -28.00 11.13 -9.80
C GLY A 25 -28.86 10.05 -9.15
N HIS A 26 -29.02 8.89 -9.74
CA HIS A 26 -30.06 7.92 -9.38
C HIS A 26 -29.81 7.05 -8.12
N GLY A 27 -28.85 7.41 -7.26
CA GLY A 27 -28.63 6.73 -5.99
C GLY A 27 -28.15 5.27 -6.11
N ALA A 28 -27.53 4.89 -7.23
CA ALA A 28 -26.99 3.55 -7.43
C ALA A 28 -25.74 3.58 -8.31
N TYR A 29 -24.80 2.69 -8.05
CA TYR A 29 -23.62 2.51 -8.88
C TYR A 29 -23.99 1.99 -10.28
N GLU A 30 -23.38 2.56 -11.31
CA GLU A 30 -23.63 2.18 -12.72
C GLU A 30 -23.16 0.76 -13.03
N SER A 31 -22.07 0.34 -12.37
CA SER A 31 -21.47 -0.97 -12.54
C SER A 31 -20.93 -1.52 -11.22
N PHE A 32 -20.57 -2.79 -11.20
CA PHE A 32 -19.88 -3.40 -10.06
C PHE A 32 -18.47 -2.79 -9.89
N ASP A 33 -17.80 -2.47 -10.99
CA ASP A 33 -16.49 -1.81 -10.98
C ASP A 33 -16.58 -0.41 -10.33
N ALA A 34 -17.59 0.38 -10.72
CA ALA A 34 -17.83 1.70 -10.12
C ALA A 34 -18.10 1.61 -8.61
N PHE A 35 -18.81 0.56 -8.16
CA PHE A 35 -19.01 0.30 -6.73
C PHE A 35 -17.69 -0.11 -6.05
N PHE A 36 -16.93 -0.98 -6.68
CA PHE A 36 -15.72 -1.54 -6.08
C PHE A 36 -14.61 -0.50 -5.97
N THR A 37 -14.50 0.36 -6.97
CA THR A 37 -13.54 1.48 -7.03
C THR A 37 -14.10 2.79 -6.45
N ARG A 38 -15.16 2.73 -5.65
CA ARG A 38 -15.78 3.91 -5.04
C ARG A 38 -14.76 4.79 -4.33
N ALA A 39 -14.94 6.09 -4.39
CA ALA A 39 -14.18 7.03 -3.57
C ALA A 39 -14.78 7.11 -2.16
N LEU A 40 -13.98 7.48 -1.19
CA LEU A 40 -14.42 7.83 0.16
C LEU A 40 -14.70 9.33 0.24
N ARG A 41 -15.60 9.71 1.14
CA ARG A 41 -15.84 11.11 1.48
C ARG A 41 -14.58 11.73 2.05
N GLU A 42 -14.38 12.99 1.78
CA GLU A 42 -13.30 13.77 2.37
C GLU A 42 -13.35 13.70 3.91
N GLY A 43 -12.18 13.50 4.54
CA GLY A 43 -12.03 13.44 5.99
C GLY A 43 -12.40 12.12 6.65
N VAL A 44 -12.95 11.12 5.94
CA VAL A 44 -13.28 9.80 6.50
C VAL A 44 -12.03 9.00 6.85
N ARG A 45 -10.93 9.24 6.15
CA ARG A 45 -9.61 8.67 6.46
C ARG A 45 -8.63 9.81 6.71
N PRO A 46 -8.52 10.29 7.95
CA PRO A 46 -7.51 11.30 8.28
C PRO A 46 -6.12 10.70 8.11
N VAL A 47 -5.28 11.39 7.36
CA VAL A 47 -3.89 10.98 7.13
C VAL A 47 -3.04 11.51 8.29
N ALA A 48 -2.43 10.60 9.04
CA ALA A 48 -1.52 10.97 10.10
C ALA A 48 -0.24 11.58 9.53
N ASN A 49 0.42 12.43 10.31
CA ASN A 49 1.76 12.91 9.94
C ASN A 49 2.78 11.78 10.18
N PRO A 50 3.39 11.21 9.15
CA PRO A 50 4.30 10.08 9.32
C PRO A 50 5.66 10.48 9.94
N GLY A 51 5.99 11.79 9.99
CA GLY A 51 7.35 12.20 10.36
C GLY A 51 8.39 11.52 9.48
N ASN A 52 9.25 10.68 10.09
CA ASN A 52 10.23 9.85 9.38
C ASN A 52 9.70 8.46 9.00
N GLY A 53 8.43 8.15 9.27
CA GLY A 53 7.80 6.87 8.99
C GLY A 53 6.94 6.88 7.74
N LEU A 54 6.03 5.91 7.68
CA LEU A 54 5.02 5.78 6.63
C LEU A 54 3.64 5.66 7.24
N VAL A 55 2.62 6.00 6.44
CA VAL A 55 1.24 5.63 6.74
C VAL A 55 0.82 4.41 5.93
N SER A 56 -0.23 3.73 6.36
CA SER A 56 -0.87 2.67 5.57
C SER A 56 -1.38 3.25 4.25
N PRO A 57 -1.03 2.65 3.11
CA PRO A 57 -1.53 3.08 1.82
C PRO A 57 -2.97 2.65 1.54
N ALA A 58 -3.55 1.80 2.36
CA ALA A 58 -4.86 1.20 2.09
C ALA A 58 -5.59 0.78 3.36
N ASP A 59 -6.91 0.65 3.25
CA ASP A 59 -7.72 -0.08 4.21
C ASP A 59 -7.48 -1.58 4.06
N GLY A 60 -7.42 -2.31 5.18
CA GLY A 60 -7.28 -3.75 5.11
C GLY A 60 -6.85 -4.39 6.42
N ARG A 61 -6.11 -5.46 6.29
CA ARG A 61 -5.50 -6.17 7.40
C ARG A 61 -3.99 -6.30 7.17
N LEU A 62 -3.21 -5.79 8.11
CA LEU A 62 -1.77 -6.01 8.16
C LEU A 62 -1.52 -7.49 8.50
N ASP A 63 -1.08 -8.25 7.51
CA ASP A 63 -0.90 -9.70 7.58
C ASP A 63 0.54 -10.12 7.91
N ALA A 64 1.50 -9.29 7.52
CA ALA A 64 2.92 -9.49 7.80
C ALA A 64 3.66 -8.15 7.75
N ALA A 65 4.71 -8.02 8.53
CA ALA A 65 5.69 -6.94 8.47
C ALA A 65 7.01 -7.45 9.06
N GLY A 66 8.12 -6.90 8.63
CA GLY A 66 9.44 -7.27 9.13
C GLY A 66 10.57 -6.86 8.20
N PRO A 67 11.80 -7.33 8.47
CA PRO A 67 12.94 -7.04 7.62
C PRO A 67 12.87 -7.81 6.29
N VAL A 68 13.44 -7.22 5.25
CA VAL A 68 13.87 -7.96 4.06
C VAL A 68 15.22 -8.58 4.40
N GLU A 69 15.29 -9.91 4.39
CA GLU A 69 16.50 -10.63 4.77
C GLU A 69 17.66 -10.38 3.78
N GLN A 70 18.89 -10.65 4.21
CA GLN A 70 20.09 -10.39 3.40
C GLN A 70 20.17 -11.26 2.13
N ASP A 71 19.47 -12.39 2.10
CA ASP A 71 19.31 -13.25 0.91
C ASP A 71 18.16 -12.81 0.00
N GLY A 72 17.46 -11.70 0.35
CA GLY A 72 16.35 -11.17 -0.40
C GLY A 72 15.02 -11.87 -0.15
N GLU A 73 14.90 -12.65 0.91
CA GLU A 73 13.64 -13.28 1.30
C GLU A 73 12.85 -12.42 2.28
N ILE A 74 11.52 -12.59 2.25
CA ILE A 74 10.57 -12.05 3.22
C ILE A 74 9.68 -13.18 3.74
N SER A 75 9.29 -13.12 5.01
CA SER A 75 8.41 -14.11 5.63
C SER A 75 6.99 -13.58 5.77
N VAL A 76 6.06 -14.18 5.03
CA VAL A 76 4.63 -13.83 5.11
C VAL A 76 3.87 -15.02 5.65
N LYS A 77 3.34 -14.92 6.87
CA LYS A 77 2.59 -16.00 7.54
C LYS A 77 3.33 -17.34 7.56
N GLY A 78 4.64 -17.29 7.83
CA GLY A 78 5.50 -18.48 7.89
C GLY A 78 5.88 -19.09 6.53
N ARG A 79 5.63 -18.37 5.43
CA ARG A 79 6.08 -18.74 4.08
C ARG A 79 7.11 -17.76 3.58
N LEU A 80 8.16 -18.27 2.97
CA LEU A 80 9.19 -17.45 2.36
C LEU A 80 8.83 -17.09 0.92
N TYR A 81 9.09 -15.83 0.58
CA TYR A 81 8.92 -15.27 -0.76
C TYR A 81 10.18 -14.49 -1.11
N ARG A 82 10.65 -14.61 -2.35
CA ARG A 82 11.71 -13.74 -2.84
C ARG A 82 11.15 -12.35 -3.09
N ALA A 83 11.73 -11.34 -2.45
CA ALA A 83 11.35 -9.94 -2.68
C ALA A 83 11.51 -9.53 -4.14
N ALA A 84 12.54 -10.04 -4.84
CA ALA A 84 12.75 -9.82 -6.27
C ALA A 84 11.54 -10.23 -7.13
N ASP A 85 10.89 -11.34 -6.79
CA ASP A 85 9.70 -11.79 -7.51
C ASP A 85 8.53 -10.83 -7.30
N LEU A 86 8.32 -10.32 -6.09
CA LEU A 86 7.28 -9.31 -5.82
C LEU A 86 7.59 -7.98 -6.50
N LEU A 87 8.83 -7.51 -6.40
CA LEU A 87 9.30 -6.26 -7.01
C LEU A 87 9.33 -6.33 -8.55
N ALA A 88 9.19 -7.52 -9.12
CA ALA A 88 9.33 -7.78 -10.55
C ALA A 88 10.69 -7.33 -11.12
N SER A 89 11.75 -7.45 -10.30
CA SER A 89 13.09 -7.04 -10.68
C SER A 89 14.15 -7.63 -9.74
N ASP A 90 15.04 -8.48 -10.28
CA ASP A 90 16.21 -8.96 -9.54
C ASP A 90 17.20 -7.82 -9.24
N ALA A 91 17.28 -6.81 -10.09
CA ALA A 91 18.16 -5.67 -9.86
C ALA A 91 17.67 -4.75 -8.74
N ALA A 92 16.35 -4.63 -8.56
CA ALA A 92 15.78 -3.75 -7.55
C ALA A 92 15.92 -4.30 -6.12
N VAL A 93 16.00 -5.63 -5.93
CA VAL A 93 15.99 -6.24 -4.59
C VAL A 93 17.17 -5.79 -3.73
N SER A 94 18.35 -5.58 -4.33
CA SER A 94 19.56 -5.17 -3.61
C SER A 94 19.39 -3.88 -2.81
N ARG A 95 18.49 -3.02 -3.25
CA ARG A 95 18.14 -1.75 -2.58
C ARG A 95 17.43 -1.95 -1.25
N TYR A 96 16.69 -3.05 -1.12
CA TYR A 96 15.81 -3.32 0.03
C TYR A 96 16.37 -4.32 1.02
N LEU A 97 17.57 -4.90 0.76
CA LEU A 97 18.19 -5.84 1.69
C LEU A 97 18.46 -5.18 3.05
N GLY A 98 17.93 -5.75 4.12
CA GLY A 98 17.96 -5.15 5.47
C GLY A 98 16.98 -4.01 5.68
N GLY A 99 16.20 -3.63 4.68
CA GLY A 99 15.08 -2.70 4.79
C GLY A 99 13.85 -3.37 5.41
N GLN A 100 12.69 -2.71 5.30
CA GLN A 100 11.44 -3.22 5.85
C GLN A 100 10.45 -3.59 4.74
N PHE A 101 9.59 -4.56 5.02
CA PHE A 101 8.41 -4.82 4.21
C PHE A 101 7.15 -4.89 5.07
N ALA A 102 6.00 -4.65 4.46
CA ALA A 102 4.69 -4.89 5.07
C ALA A 102 3.72 -5.42 4.01
N VAL A 103 2.81 -6.32 4.42
CA VAL A 103 1.78 -6.91 3.57
C VAL A 103 0.41 -6.57 4.14
N ILE A 104 -0.39 -5.85 3.35
CA ILE A 104 -1.75 -5.44 3.69
C ILE A 104 -2.72 -6.14 2.75
N TYR A 105 -3.57 -6.99 3.30
CA TYR A 105 -4.64 -7.68 2.58
C TYR A 105 -5.91 -6.84 2.58
N LEU A 106 -6.41 -6.51 1.40
CA LEU A 106 -7.69 -5.82 1.22
C LEU A 106 -8.78 -6.86 0.95
N SER A 107 -9.69 -7.01 1.89
CA SER A 107 -10.83 -7.92 1.75
C SER A 107 -11.91 -7.31 0.83
N PRO A 108 -12.84 -8.10 0.31
CA PRO A 108 -13.88 -7.61 -0.60
C PRO A 108 -14.73 -6.44 -0.10
N ARG A 109 -14.81 -6.23 1.21
CA ARG A 109 -15.55 -5.11 1.82
C ARG A 109 -14.75 -3.83 1.92
N ASP A 110 -13.41 -3.94 1.94
CA ASP A 110 -12.54 -2.81 2.18
C ASP A 110 -12.56 -1.81 1.01
N TYR A 111 -12.00 -0.66 1.22
CA TYR A 111 -11.74 0.34 0.20
C TYR A 111 -10.60 -0.10 -0.70
N HIS A 112 -10.74 0.01 -2.04
CA HIS A 112 -9.80 -0.59 -2.98
C HIS A 112 -8.97 0.40 -3.78
N ARG A 113 -8.95 1.66 -3.39
CA ARG A 113 -7.92 2.60 -3.86
C ARG A 113 -6.73 2.54 -2.92
N VAL A 114 -5.55 2.68 -3.47
CA VAL A 114 -4.27 2.66 -2.76
C VAL A 114 -3.65 4.04 -2.88
N HIS A 115 -3.12 4.55 -1.79
CA HIS A 115 -2.66 5.91 -1.66
C HIS A 115 -1.15 5.96 -1.38
N ALA A 116 -0.52 7.10 -1.60
CA ALA A 116 0.89 7.31 -1.32
C ALA A 116 1.14 7.22 0.21
N PRO A 117 1.98 6.27 0.67
CA PRO A 117 2.26 6.10 2.10
C PRO A 117 3.14 7.20 2.68
N VAL A 118 3.72 8.02 1.82
CA VAL A 118 4.60 9.14 2.13
C VAL A 118 4.62 10.07 0.92
N ARG A 119 4.93 11.34 1.15
CA ARG A 119 5.17 12.28 0.06
C ARG A 119 6.33 11.81 -0.82
N GLY A 120 6.12 11.80 -2.13
CA GLY A 120 7.16 11.37 -3.08
C GLY A 120 6.75 11.53 -4.52
N ARG A 121 7.68 11.16 -5.41
CA ARG A 121 7.49 11.20 -6.86
C ARG A 121 7.47 9.80 -7.43
N ILE A 122 6.49 9.48 -8.25
CA ILE A 122 6.48 8.24 -9.03
C ILE A 122 7.62 8.31 -10.05
N THR A 123 8.57 7.39 -9.94
CA THR A 123 9.75 7.34 -10.83
C THR A 123 9.75 6.14 -11.75
N GLU A 124 9.19 5.03 -11.31
CA GLU A 124 9.08 3.83 -12.13
C GLU A 124 7.83 3.00 -11.77
N VAL A 125 7.19 2.45 -12.79
CA VAL A 125 6.06 1.51 -12.64
C VAL A 125 6.37 0.27 -13.44
N ARG A 126 6.46 -0.89 -12.79
CA ARG A 126 6.69 -2.19 -13.44
C ARG A 126 5.43 -3.04 -13.35
N SER A 127 4.85 -3.37 -14.50
CA SER A 127 3.68 -4.25 -14.62
C SER A 127 4.08 -5.61 -15.13
N CYS A 128 3.84 -6.65 -14.33
CA CYS A 128 4.14 -8.03 -14.66
C CYS A 128 2.89 -8.85 -14.88
N PRO A 129 2.87 -9.72 -15.90
CA PRO A 129 1.80 -10.69 -16.10
C PRO A 129 1.78 -11.68 -14.93
N GLY A 130 0.67 -12.39 -14.78
CA GLY A 130 0.53 -13.45 -13.80
C GLY A 130 -0.87 -14.02 -13.76
N ASP A 131 -1.04 -14.99 -12.88
CA ASP A 131 -2.34 -15.59 -12.56
C ASP A 131 -3.21 -14.58 -11.77
N LEU A 132 -4.45 -14.97 -11.52
CA LEU A 132 -5.42 -14.23 -10.70
C LEU A 132 -6.00 -15.15 -9.62
N PHE A 133 -5.15 -15.81 -8.85
CA PHE A 133 -5.61 -16.63 -7.73
C PHE A 133 -6.27 -15.74 -6.68
N PRO A 134 -7.39 -16.18 -6.06
CA PRO A 134 -7.98 -15.44 -4.96
C PRO A 134 -7.00 -15.34 -3.79
N VAL A 135 -6.89 -14.17 -3.18
CA VAL A 135 -6.09 -13.98 -1.97
C VAL A 135 -6.96 -14.33 -0.76
N ASN A 136 -6.96 -15.59 -0.39
CA ASN A 136 -7.71 -16.12 0.75
C ASN A 136 -7.01 -17.32 1.38
N SER A 137 -7.53 -17.82 2.50
CA SER A 137 -6.95 -18.93 3.25
C SER A 137 -6.87 -20.25 2.45
N VAL A 138 -7.69 -20.42 1.40
CA VAL A 138 -7.64 -21.61 0.53
C VAL A 138 -6.42 -21.52 -0.38
N SER A 139 -6.22 -20.38 -1.05
CA SER A 139 -5.03 -20.15 -1.88
C SER A 139 -3.76 -20.19 -1.03
N GLU A 140 -3.79 -19.57 0.14
CA GLU A 140 -2.68 -19.63 1.10
C GLU A 140 -2.27 -21.08 1.42
N ARG A 141 -3.20 -22.00 1.57
CA ARG A 141 -2.90 -23.42 1.92
C ARG A 141 -2.45 -24.25 0.73
N HIS A 142 -3.06 -24.03 -0.44
CA HIS A 142 -2.97 -24.97 -1.56
C HIS A 142 -2.15 -24.48 -2.75
N ILE A 143 -1.84 -23.17 -2.84
CA ILE A 143 -1.11 -22.59 -3.95
C ILE A 143 0.22 -22.03 -3.46
N PRO A 144 1.34 -22.77 -3.63
CA PRO A 144 2.65 -22.24 -3.27
C PRO A 144 2.96 -20.98 -4.08
N GLY A 145 3.46 -19.94 -3.39
CA GLY A 145 3.93 -18.72 -4.06
C GLY A 145 2.81 -17.90 -4.73
N PHE A 146 1.56 -18.01 -4.31
CA PHE A 146 0.43 -17.36 -4.98
C PHE A 146 0.58 -15.82 -5.10
N LEU A 147 1.22 -15.15 -4.12
CA LEU A 147 1.45 -13.71 -4.19
C LEU A 147 2.37 -13.31 -5.34
N VAL A 148 3.42 -14.09 -5.59
CA VAL A 148 4.37 -13.81 -6.69
C VAL A 148 3.92 -14.38 -8.03
N ARG A 149 2.97 -15.32 -8.03
CA ARG A 149 2.36 -15.85 -9.25
C ARG A 149 1.29 -14.96 -9.81
N ASN A 150 0.59 -14.20 -8.97
CA ASN A 150 -0.46 -13.28 -9.41
C ASN A 150 0.13 -12.10 -10.18
N ARG A 151 -0.67 -11.58 -11.13
CA ARG A 151 -0.39 -10.32 -11.79
C ARG A 151 -0.12 -9.24 -10.75
N ARG A 152 0.87 -8.42 -10.99
CA ARG A 152 1.26 -7.36 -10.05
C ARG A 152 1.86 -6.15 -10.74
N VAL A 153 1.75 -5.02 -10.06
CA VAL A 153 2.32 -3.74 -10.47
C VAL A 153 3.15 -3.20 -9.31
N ALA A 154 4.45 -3.02 -9.51
CA ALA A 154 5.35 -2.39 -8.55
C ALA A 154 5.52 -0.91 -8.91
N ILE A 155 5.24 -0.02 -7.97
CA ILE A 155 5.27 1.44 -8.14
C ILE A 155 6.36 1.99 -7.24
N GLU A 156 7.43 2.55 -7.82
CA GLU A 156 8.52 3.20 -7.08
C GLU A 156 8.22 4.67 -6.85
N LEU A 157 8.31 5.08 -5.58
CA LEU A 157 8.24 6.46 -5.14
C LEU A 157 9.61 6.90 -4.66
N THR A 158 10.23 7.88 -5.31
CA THR A 158 11.39 8.58 -4.77
C THR A 158 10.93 9.64 -3.79
N THR A 159 11.40 9.59 -2.56
CA THR A 159 10.98 10.47 -1.46
C THR A 159 12.13 11.32 -0.95
N GLU A 160 11.84 12.38 -0.21
CA GLU A 160 12.87 13.26 0.37
C GLU A 160 13.54 12.64 1.60
N HIS A 161 12.82 11.86 2.40
CA HIS A 161 13.28 11.41 3.73
C HIS A 161 13.32 9.89 3.87
N ALA A 162 12.50 9.15 3.11
CA ALA A 162 12.39 7.70 3.20
C ALA A 162 13.12 6.94 2.06
N GLY A 163 14.01 7.61 1.32
CA GLY A 163 14.68 7.01 0.17
C GLY A 163 13.68 6.59 -0.91
N ILE A 164 13.83 5.39 -1.47
CA ILE A 164 12.88 4.83 -2.41
C ILE A 164 11.93 3.88 -1.68
N VAL A 165 10.64 4.20 -1.76
CA VAL A 165 9.55 3.35 -1.26
C VAL A 165 8.86 2.70 -2.44
N THR A 166 8.71 1.36 -2.43
CA THR A 166 7.95 0.66 -3.46
C THR A 166 6.65 0.10 -2.88
N VAL A 167 5.54 0.45 -3.54
CA VAL A 167 4.24 -0.16 -3.29
C VAL A 167 3.95 -1.16 -4.41
N VAL A 168 3.83 -2.44 -4.04
CA VAL A 168 3.50 -3.52 -4.98
C VAL A 168 2.03 -3.85 -4.86
N MET A 169 1.30 -3.67 -5.94
CA MET A 169 -0.10 -4.01 -6.06
C MET A 169 -0.22 -5.43 -6.63
N VAL A 170 -0.68 -6.39 -5.82
CA VAL A 170 -0.89 -7.79 -6.25
C VAL A 170 -2.36 -8.00 -6.54
N ALA A 171 -2.69 -8.24 -7.80
CA ALA A 171 -4.06 -8.51 -8.25
C ALA A 171 -4.56 -9.88 -7.78
N ALA A 172 -5.88 -10.06 -7.79
CA ALA A 172 -6.50 -11.34 -7.48
C ALA A 172 -7.74 -11.60 -8.37
N MET A 173 -8.49 -12.66 -8.06
CA MET A 173 -9.55 -13.25 -8.88
C MET A 173 -10.59 -12.22 -9.37
N ILE A 174 -11.02 -12.39 -10.57
CA ILE A 174 -12.15 -11.97 -11.39
C ILE A 174 -11.81 -10.93 -12.47
N VAL A 175 -11.14 -9.80 -12.21
CA VAL A 175 -10.85 -8.81 -13.26
C VAL A 175 -9.37 -8.43 -13.34
N GLY A 176 -8.67 -8.36 -12.24
CA GLY A 176 -7.21 -8.21 -12.19
C GLY A 176 -6.64 -6.92 -12.77
N ARG A 177 -7.48 -5.93 -13.15
CA ARG A 177 -7.02 -4.63 -13.64
C ARG A 177 -6.48 -3.79 -12.49
N ILE A 178 -5.42 -3.06 -12.79
CA ILE A 178 -4.83 -2.08 -11.88
C ILE A 178 -4.59 -0.81 -12.69
N THR A 179 -5.06 0.32 -12.21
CA THR A 179 -4.71 1.65 -12.73
C THR A 179 -3.75 2.34 -11.79
N VAL A 180 -2.84 3.14 -12.33
CA VAL A 180 -1.84 3.92 -11.57
C VAL A 180 -1.94 5.37 -11.99
N THR A 181 -1.90 6.28 -11.03
CA THR A 181 -1.92 7.72 -11.25
C THR A 181 -0.84 8.11 -12.25
N GLY A 182 -1.24 8.82 -13.30
CA GLY A 182 -0.35 9.28 -14.37
C GLY A 182 0.02 8.24 -15.44
N ILE A 183 -0.48 7.02 -15.35
CA ILE A 183 -0.40 6.05 -16.44
C ILE A 183 -1.76 6.03 -17.15
N ALA A 184 -1.78 6.36 -18.44
CA ALA A 184 -3.01 6.41 -19.22
C ALA A 184 -3.56 4.99 -19.48
N GLY A 185 -4.90 4.87 -19.53
CA GLY A 185 -5.60 3.64 -19.86
C GLY A 185 -6.39 3.06 -18.69
N ASP A 186 -7.20 2.03 -19.01
CA ASP A 186 -8.05 1.33 -18.04
C ASP A 186 -7.30 0.26 -17.24
N ASP A 187 -6.04 0.05 -17.57
CA ASP A 187 -5.15 -0.94 -16.97
C ASP A 187 -3.70 -0.58 -17.30
N VAL A 188 -2.78 -0.76 -16.34
CA VAL A 188 -1.35 -0.54 -16.59
C VAL A 188 -0.84 -1.54 -17.62
N PRO A 189 -0.33 -1.10 -18.79
CA PRO A 189 0.24 -2.01 -19.77
C PRO A 189 1.41 -2.82 -19.19
N LEU A 190 1.65 -4.02 -19.71
CA LEU A 190 2.79 -4.83 -19.29
C LEU A 190 4.12 -4.15 -19.64
N GLY A 191 5.12 -4.32 -18.77
CA GLY A 191 6.45 -3.74 -18.95
C GLY A 191 6.78 -2.67 -17.92
N THR A 192 7.81 -1.89 -18.24
CA THR A 192 8.32 -0.82 -17.37
C THR A 192 7.96 0.54 -17.96
N HIS A 193 7.37 1.38 -17.11
CA HIS A 193 6.94 2.74 -17.46
C HIS A 193 7.67 3.74 -16.55
N ARG A 194 8.06 4.88 -17.10
CA ARG A 194 8.65 6.01 -16.38
C ARG A 194 7.83 7.25 -16.68
N PRO A 195 6.77 7.49 -15.89
CA PRO A 195 5.92 8.65 -16.10
C PRO A 195 6.69 9.94 -15.87
N GLU A 196 6.31 11.00 -16.56
CA GLU A 196 6.89 12.33 -16.35
C GLU A 196 6.38 12.91 -15.02
N SER A 197 7.31 13.18 -14.10
CA SER A 197 7.17 14.01 -12.88
C SER A 197 5.77 14.04 -12.23
N ILE A 198 5.36 12.93 -11.61
CA ILE A 198 4.13 12.88 -10.84
C ILE A 198 4.51 12.95 -9.37
N ASP A 199 4.37 14.12 -8.79
CA ASP A 199 4.53 14.34 -7.35
C ASP A 199 3.20 14.04 -6.64
N LEU A 200 3.28 13.32 -5.53
CA LEU A 200 2.16 12.97 -4.67
C LEU A 200 2.45 13.41 -3.24
N GLU A 201 1.46 14.00 -2.60
CA GLU A 201 1.48 14.20 -1.16
C GLU A 201 1.15 12.88 -0.44
N CYS A 202 1.50 12.80 0.85
CA CYS A 202 1.12 11.66 1.67
C CYS A 202 -0.41 11.56 1.73
N GLY A 203 -0.96 10.41 1.36
CA GLY A 203 -2.41 10.20 1.29
C GLY A 203 -3.06 10.50 -0.07
N ASP A 204 -2.32 11.02 -1.07
CA ASP A 204 -2.84 11.16 -2.43
C ASP A 204 -3.07 9.80 -3.09
N GLU A 205 -4.03 9.71 -4.00
CA GLU A 205 -4.31 8.46 -4.73
C GLU A 205 -3.11 8.07 -5.60
N LEU A 206 -2.57 6.89 -5.32
CA LEU A 206 -1.46 6.30 -6.05
C LEU A 206 -1.94 5.35 -7.15
N ALA A 207 -2.92 4.51 -6.83
CA ALA A 207 -3.39 3.46 -7.73
C ALA A 207 -4.76 2.92 -7.30
N VAL A 208 -5.44 2.20 -8.21
CA VAL A 208 -6.75 1.60 -7.95
C VAL A 208 -6.74 0.13 -8.33
N PHE A 209 -7.24 -0.72 -7.44
CA PHE A 209 -7.58 -2.10 -7.75
C PHE A 209 -9.01 -2.19 -8.31
N HIS A 210 -9.17 -2.81 -9.46
CA HIS A 210 -10.47 -3.07 -10.06
C HIS A 210 -11.05 -4.44 -9.70
N LEU A 211 -10.50 -5.16 -8.77
CA LEU A 211 -10.97 -6.30 -7.97
C LEU A 211 -9.81 -7.07 -7.33
N GLY A 212 -10.00 -7.49 -6.06
CA GLY A 212 -9.21 -8.41 -5.25
C GLY A 212 -7.75 -7.99 -5.07
N SER A 213 -7.23 -7.96 -3.83
CA SER A 213 -5.97 -7.26 -3.72
C SER A 213 -5.14 -7.51 -2.45
N THR A 214 -3.86 -7.32 -2.64
CA THR A 214 -2.88 -7.18 -1.56
C THR A 214 -1.91 -6.08 -1.94
N ALA A 215 -1.69 -5.13 -1.06
CA ALA A 215 -0.61 -4.15 -1.18
C ALA A 215 0.60 -4.63 -0.38
N VAL A 216 1.79 -4.58 -0.99
CA VAL A 216 3.05 -4.87 -0.30
C VAL A 216 3.94 -3.65 -0.38
N ILE A 217 4.45 -3.20 0.75
CA ILE A 217 5.34 -2.04 0.84
C ILE A 217 6.77 -2.57 1.04
N PHE A 218 7.73 -1.93 0.37
CA PHE A 218 9.16 -2.13 0.58
C PHE A 218 9.84 -0.79 0.83
N THR A 219 10.76 -0.76 1.79
CA THR A 219 11.58 0.43 2.11
C THR A 219 13.06 0.07 2.19
N GLU A 220 13.91 1.03 1.92
CA GLU A 220 15.36 0.88 2.02
C GLU A 220 15.81 0.69 3.49
N PRO A 221 16.98 0.09 3.72
CA PRO A 221 17.52 -0.11 5.08
C PRO A 221 17.76 1.22 5.79
N GLY A 222 17.25 1.33 7.01
CA GLY A 222 17.40 2.52 7.85
C GLY A 222 16.62 3.76 7.38
N ALA A 223 15.88 3.66 6.29
CA ALA A 223 15.13 4.78 5.73
C ALA A 223 13.90 5.15 6.58
N VAL A 224 13.29 4.17 7.21
CA VAL A 224 12.12 4.36 8.08
C VAL A 224 12.27 3.53 9.36
N PRO A 225 11.55 3.87 10.45
CA PRO A 225 11.45 3.01 11.62
C PRO A 225 10.88 1.64 11.26
N ALA A 226 11.18 0.63 12.07
CA ALA A 226 10.58 -0.69 11.90
C ALA A 226 9.05 -0.60 11.95
N PHE A 227 8.38 -1.43 11.15
CA PHE A 227 6.92 -1.54 11.20
C PHE A 227 6.53 -2.40 12.40
N ASP A 228 6.30 -1.77 13.53
CA ASP A 228 6.04 -2.39 14.84
C ASP A 228 4.55 -2.42 15.22
N ARG A 229 3.69 -1.93 14.33
CA ARG A 229 2.25 -1.97 14.52
C ARG A 229 1.76 -3.43 14.68
N PRO A 230 0.85 -3.73 15.63
CA PRO A 230 0.25 -5.04 15.76
C PRO A 230 -0.46 -5.49 14.48
N PHE A 231 -0.32 -6.77 14.14
CA PHE A 231 -1.06 -7.36 13.03
C PHE A 231 -2.56 -7.28 13.28
N GLY A 232 -3.33 -7.04 12.23
CA GLY A 232 -4.76 -6.87 12.32
C GLY A 232 -5.29 -5.76 11.44
N ARG A 233 -6.48 -5.24 11.77
CA ARG A 233 -7.11 -4.17 10.99
C ARG A 233 -6.23 -2.93 10.97
N ILE A 234 -6.12 -2.35 9.78
CA ILE A 234 -5.44 -1.09 9.52
C ILE A 234 -6.25 -0.29 8.51
N GLN A 235 -6.26 1.02 8.65
CA GLN A 235 -6.94 1.92 7.73
C GLN A 235 -5.92 2.79 6.99
N LEU A 236 -6.28 3.21 5.80
CA LEU A 236 -5.59 4.25 5.05
C LEU A 236 -5.27 5.44 5.97
N GLY A 237 -4.02 5.92 5.89
CA GLY A 237 -3.58 7.10 6.65
C GLY A 237 -3.12 6.81 8.09
N GLU A 238 -3.33 5.61 8.64
CA GLU A 238 -2.80 5.25 9.95
C GLU A 238 -1.29 4.96 9.89
N LEU A 239 -0.54 5.31 10.94
CA LEU A 239 0.90 5.08 11.00
C LEU A 239 1.25 3.60 10.92
N MET A 240 2.28 3.25 10.15
CA MET A 240 2.83 1.89 10.04
C MET A 240 3.77 1.53 11.18
N SER A 241 4.37 2.54 11.83
CA SER A 241 5.22 2.41 13.00
C SER A 241 4.79 3.43 14.05
N GLU A 242 5.04 3.14 15.32
CA GLU A 242 4.81 4.12 16.37
C GLU A 242 5.75 5.31 16.19
N PRO A 243 5.28 6.55 16.39
CA PRO A 243 6.17 7.70 16.35
C PRO A 243 7.25 7.51 17.40
N ALA A 244 8.52 7.62 16.98
CA ALA A 244 9.62 7.57 17.92
C ALA A 244 9.34 8.56 19.05
N ALA A 245 9.36 8.10 20.30
CA ALA A 245 9.15 8.95 21.46
C ALA A 245 10.12 10.14 21.34
N ALA A 246 9.58 11.35 21.37
CA ALA A 246 10.38 12.56 21.25
C ALA A 246 11.51 12.48 22.27
N SER A 247 12.75 12.44 21.82
CA SER A 247 13.92 12.43 22.69
C SER A 247 13.80 13.64 23.62
N PRO A 248 13.87 13.47 24.95
CA PRO A 248 13.74 14.61 25.85
C PRO A 248 14.79 15.64 25.45
N ALA A 249 14.35 16.87 25.21
CA ALA A 249 15.22 17.98 24.85
C ALA A 249 16.34 18.05 25.86
N GLN A 250 17.59 17.97 25.42
CA GLN A 250 18.75 18.18 26.29
C GLN A 250 18.61 19.55 26.91
N PRO A 251 18.73 19.67 28.24
CA PRO A 251 18.70 20.98 28.88
C PRO A 251 19.87 21.81 28.35
N THR A 252 19.54 22.92 27.71
CA THR A 252 20.53 23.92 27.29
C THR A 252 21.35 24.32 28.50
N ALA A 253 22.66 24.05 28.48
CA ALA A 253 23.59 24.55 29.48
C ALA A 253 23.42 26.07 29.56
N ARG A 254 23.03 26.56 30.71
CA ARG A 254 23.07 27.98 31.02
C ARG A 254 24.55 28.36 31.09
N ASP A 255 24.98 29.19 30.20
CA ASP A 255 26.25 29.89 30.31
C ASP A 255 26.21 30.69 31.61
N GLY A 256 27.09 30.29 32.52
CA GLY A 256 27.32 31.05 33.73
C GLY A 256 28.09 32.33 33.35
N GLU A 257 27.42 33.46 33.47
CA GLU A 257 28.11 34.73 33.59
C GLU A 257 28.82 34.80 34.95
N ASP A 258 30.10 34.55 34.94
CA ASP A 258 30.99 34.96 36.03
C ASP A 258 31.27 36.46 35.90
N GLY A 259 30.66 37.21 36.83
CA GLY A 259 31.04 38.59 37.07
C GLY A 259 32.40 38.66 37.72
N HIS A 260 33.26 39.49 37.21
CA HIS A 260 34.46 40.00 37.89
C HIS A 260 34.25 41.45 38.24
N GLU A 261 34.42 41.71 39.53
CA GLU A 261 34.87 42.99 40.04
C GLU A 261 36.29 43.34 39.53
#